data_205b081fd0a6e31ec8f677bb33b3502f
#
_entry.id   205b081fd0a6e31ec8f677bb33b3502f
#
_cell.length_a   1.000
_cell.length_b   1.000
_cell.length_c   1.000
_cell.angle_alpha   90.00
_cell.angle_beta   90.00
_cell.angle_gamma   90.00
#
_symmetry.space_group_name_H-M   'P 1'
#
loop_
_entity.id
_entity.type
_entity.pdbx_description
1 polymer ?
#
loop_
_entity_poly.entity_id
_entity_poly.type
_entity_poly.pdbx_seq_one_letter_code
_entity_poly.pdbx_strand_id
1 'polypeptide(L)'
;MSDAQTTFERATLEYDKAHERALMEAITRTIFETSTVSDADAIVIRTAECAQALVIVLAGVLAMSPAGTRSPTAIRRTIDNLGKRLRRQIAAAEASEDLQGFIRRTFRGNDAEGTA
;
A
#
# COMPACT_ATOMS: atom_id res chain seq x y z
N MET A 1 -7.65 7.99 34.93
CA MET A 1 -7.67 7.36 33.63
C MET A 1 -7.39 5.89 33.73
N SER A 2 -8.05 5.10 32.94
CA SER A 2 -7.86 3.66 32.98
C SER A 2 -6.60 3.26 32.22
N ASP A 3 -6.03 2.12 32.57
CA ASP A 3 -4.89 1.55 31.88
C ASP A 3 -5.23 1.25 30.42
N ALA A 4 -6.48 0.90 30.13
CA ALA A 4 -6.96 0.65 28.78
C ALA A 4 -6.87 1.90 27.89
N GLN A 5 -7.19 3.06 28.42
CA GLN A 5 -7.09 4.31 27.67
C GLN A 5 -5.63 4.67 27.41
N THR A 6 -4.74 4.49 28.40
CA THR A 6 -3.32 4.73 28.22
C THR A 6 -2.73 3.78 27.18
N THR A 7 -3.14 2.52 27.21
CA THR A 7 -2.72 1.53 26.21
C THR A 7 -3.20 1.91 24.81
N PHE A 8 -4.44 2.37 24.69
CA PHE A 8 -5.01 2.82 23.42
C PHE A 8 -4.25 4.03 22.88
N GLU A 9 -3.97 5.02 23.72
CA GLU A 9 -3.22 6.21 23.31
C GLU A 9 -1.82 5.83 22.84
N ARG A 10 -1.16 4.92 23.57
CA ARG A 10 0.18 4.46 23.20
C ARG A 10 0.15 3.74 21.85
N ALA A 11 -0.81 2.85 21.64
CA ALA A 11 -0.94 2.10 20.40
C ALA A 11 -1.21 3.03 19.21
N THR A 12 -1.89 4.16 19.46
CA THR A 12 -2.20 5.12 18.40
C THR A 12 -1.01 6.02 18.07
N LEU A 13 -0.19 6.36 19.08
CA LEU A 13 0.89 7.34 18.92
C LEU A 13 2.23 6.72 18.53
N GLU A 14 2.50 5.50 18.98
CA GLU A 14 3.76 4.84 18.68
C GLU A 14 3.69 4.15 17.33
N TYR A 15 4.67 4.45 16.47
CA TYR A 15 4.77 3.81 15.18
C TYR A 15 5.23 2.37 15.36
N ASP A 16 4.47 1.44 14.79
CA ASP A 16 4.69 0.00 14.94
C ASP A 16 5.10 -0.60 13.60
N LYS A 17 6.36 -0.91 13.45
CA LYS A 17 6.92 -1.49 12.24
C LYS A 17 6.34 -2.88 11.93
N ALA A 18 6.07 -3.67 12.95
CA ALA A 18 5.48 -4.99 12.75
C ALA A 18 4.06 -4.88 12.22
N HIS A 19 3.30 -3.91 12.72
CA HIS A 19 1.96 -3.64 12.24
C HIS A 19 1.97 -3.12 10.79
N GLU A 20 2.89 -2.22 10.47
CA GLU A 20 3.09 -1.73 9.11
C GLU A 20 3.34 -2.89 8.15
N ARG A 21 4.24 -3.80 8.52
CA ARG A 21 4.58 -4.96 7.71
C ARG A 21 3.38 -5.89 7.52
N ALA A 22 2.63 -6.13 8.58
CA ALA A 22 1.43 -6.98 8.52
C ALA A 22 0.38 -6.38 7.57
N LEU A 23 0.17 -5.06 7.65
CA LEU A 23 -0.73 -4.37 6.74
C LEU A 23 -0.25 -4.44 5.29
N MET A 24 1.05 -4.20 5.07
CA MET A 24 1.64 -4.25 3.74
C MET A 24 1.49 -5.64 3.12
N GLU A 25 1.74 -6.68 3.90
CA GLU A 25 1.59 -8.06 3.43
C GLU A 25 0.13 -8.39 3.12
N ALA A 26 -0.80 -7.98 3.98
CA ALA A 26 -2.23 -8.21 3.80
C ALA A 26 -2.76 -7.48 2.57
N ILE A 27 -2.36 -6.23 2.37
CA ILE A 27 -2.76 -5.43 1.22
C ILE A 27 -2.22 -6.07 -0.07
N THR A 28 -0.94 -6.42 -0.07
CA THR A 28 -0.30 -7.05 -1.23
C THR A 28 -0.99 -8.36 -1.59
N ARG A 29 -1.28 -9.19 -0.58
CA ARG A 29 -1.98 -10.46 -0.79
C ARG A 29 -3.36 -10.23 -1.39
N THR A 30 -4.10 -9.26 -0.87
CA THR A 30 -5.44 -8.93 -1.37
C THR A 30 -5.38 -8.47 -2.81
N ILE A 31 -4.40 -7.64 -3.16
CA ILE A 31 -4.21 -7.17 -4.54
C ILE A 31 -4.00 -8.38 -5.47
N PHE A 32 -3.11 -9.30 -5.10
CA PHE A 32 -2.83 -10.46 -5.93
C PHE A 32 -4.03 -11.40 -6.04
N GLU A 33 -4.69 -11.69 -4.94
CA GLU A 33 -5.87 -12.55 -4.94
C GLU A 33 -7.00 -11.98 -5.78
N THR A 34 -7.25 -10.68 -5.66
CA THR A 34 -8.30 -10.00 -6.41
C THR A 34 -7.95 -9.88 -7.88
N SER A 35 -6.66 -9.84 -8.20
CA SER A 35 -6.16 -9.68 -9.56
C SER A 35 -5.94 -10.99 -10.30
N THR A 36 -6.18 -12.13 -9.64
CA THR A 36 -6.03 -13.43 -10.27
C THR A 36 -7.15 -13.67 -11.28
N VAL A 37 -6.78 -14.04 -12.49
CA VAL A 37 -7.73 -14.39 -13.55
C VAL A 37 -7.91 -15.90 -13.52
N SER A 38 -9.10 -16.35 -13.10
CA SER A 38 -9.39 -17.76 -12.88
C SER A 38 -9.16 -18.66 -14.08
N ASP A 39 -9.57 -18.21 -15.24
CA ASP A 39 -9.51 -18.99 -16.48
C ASP A 39 -8.08 -19.18 -16.99
N ALA A 40 -7.20 -18.23 -16.71
CA ALA A 40 -5.83 -18.25 -17.18
C ALA A 40 -4.83 -18.66 -16.10
N ASP A 41 -5.28 -18.82 -14.86
CA ASP A 41 -4.43 -19.03 -13.69
C ASP A 41 -3.28 -18.00 -13.66
N ALA A 42 -3.62 -16.77 -14.01
CA ALA A 42 -2.68 -15.67 -14.16
C ALA A 42 -3.04 -14.52 -13.23
N ILE A 43 -2.03 -13.77 -12.84
CA ILE A 43 -2.22 -12.53 -12.08
C ILE A 43 -2.04 -11.36 -13.03
N VAL A 44 -3.11 -10.57 -13.20
CA VAL A 44 -3.06 -9.38 -14.03
C VAL A 44 -3.34 -8.17 -13.13
N ILE A 45 -2.31 -7.39 -12.89
CA ILE A 45 -2.45 -6.19 -12.06
C ILE A 45 -2.81 -5.01 -12.97
N ARG A 46 -4.01 -4.52 -12.77
CA ARG A 46 -4.50 -3.34 -13.47
C ARG A 46 -4.06 -2.12 -12.68
N THR A 47 -2.92 -1.56 -13.07
CA THR A 47 -2.23 -0.52 -12.31
C THR A 47 -3.11 0.68 -12.01
N ALA A 48 -3.86 1.16 -13.01
CA ALA A 48 -4.70 2.34 -12.82
C ALA A 48 -5.82 2.09 -11.81
N GLU A 49 -6.50 0.96 -11.92
CA GLU A 49 -7.58 0.60 -11.00
C GLU A 49 -7.03 0.33 -9.60
N CYS A 50 -5.90 -0.34 -9.50
CA CYS A 50 -5.26 -0.63 -8.23
C CYS A 50 -4.83 0.67 -7.54
N ALA A 51 -4.17 1.57 -8.28
CA ALA A 51 -3.75 2.86 -7.74
C ALA A 51 -4.94 3.69 -7.27
N GLN A 52 -6.01 3.74 -8.06
CA GLN A 52 -7.21 4.48 -7.69
C GLN A 52 -7.87 3.91 -6.43
N ALA A 53 -7.98 2.59 -6.34
CA ALA A 53 -8.52 1.93 -5.15
C ALA A 53 -7.70 2.28 -3.91
N LEU A 54 -6.37 2.24 -4.02
CA LEU A 54 -5.49 2.57 -2.91
C LEU A 54 -5.63 4.04 -2.50
N VAL A 55 -5.79 4.95 -3.47
CA VAL A 55 -6.02 6.37 -3.18
C VAL A 55 -7.32 6.56 -2.40
N ILE A 56 -8.38 5.89 -2.78
CA ILE A 56 -9.66 5.98 -2.10
C ILE A 56 -9.54 5.48 -0.66
N VAL A 57 -8.91 4.34 -0.46
CA VAL A 57 -8.70 3.77 0.87
C VAL A 57 -7.80 4.68 1.70
N LEU A 58 -6.73 5.19 1.12
CA LEU A 58 -5.83 6.11 1.80
C LEU A 58 -6.55 7.39 2.23
N ALA A 59 -7.40 7.93 1.36
CA ALA A 59 -8.19 9.11 1.71
C ALA A 59 -9.08 8.85 2.93
N GLY A 60 -9.72 7.67 2.97
CA GLY A 60 -10.52 7.27 4.12
C GLY A 60 -9.71 7.15 5.39
N VAL A 61 -8.53 6.55 5.31
CA VAL A 61 -7.64 6.41 6.47
C VAL A 61 -7.19 7.78 6.97
N LEU A 62 -6.80 8.67 6.06
CA LEU A 62 -6.35 10.02 6.43
C LEU A 62 -7.48 10.84 7.04
N ALA A 63 -8.70 10.66 6.55
CA ALA A 63 -9.86 11.36 7.10
C ALA A 63 -10.16 10.96 8.55
N MET A 64 -9.66 9.82 8.98
CA MET A 64 -9.79 9.38 10.38
C MET A 64 -8.79 10.08 11.29
N SER A 65 -7.85 10.84 10.76
CA SER A 65 -6.85 11.56 11.54
C SER A 65 -7.09 13.07 11.46
N PRO A 66 -7.76 13.66 12.48
CA PRO A 66 -8.09 15.09 12.44
C PRO A 66 -6.87 16.00 12.29
N ALA A 67 -5.74 15.60 12.86
CA ALA A 67 -4.54 16.42 12.81
C ALA A 67 -4.05 16.67 11.38
N GLY A 68 -4.22 15.69 10.49
CA GLY A 68 -3.75 15.80 9.11
C GLY A 68 -4.76 16.44 8.17
N THR A 69 -6.02 16.61 8.61
CA THR A 69 -7.10 17.06 7.72
C THR A 69 -7.88 18.24 8.25
N ARG A 70 -7.43 18.87 9.36
CA ARG A 70 -8.20 19.92 10.03
C ARG A 70 -8.32 21.22 9.22
N SER A 71 -7.48 21.41 8.22
CA SER A 71 -7.48 22.63 7.40
C SER A 71 -6.95 22.32 6.01
N PRO A 72 -7.24 23.17 5.00
CA PRO A 72 -6.65 23.02 3.68
C PRO A 72 -5.12 22.98 3.70
N THR A 73 -4.50 23.78 4.57
CA THR A 73 -3.04 23.79 4.71
C THR A 73 -2.53 22.47 5.27
N ALA A 74 -3.20 21.91 6.27
CA ALA A 74 -2.84 20.61 6.85
C ALA A 74 -2.97 19.50 5.82
N ILE A 75 -4.04 19.51 5.04
CA ILE A 75 -4.27 18.53 3.97
C ILE A 75 -3.13 18.61 2.94
N ARG A 76 -2.79 19.82 2.49
CA ARG A 76 -1.72 20.02 1.53
C ARG A 76 -0.39 19.49 2.05
N ARG A 77 -0.06 19.81 3.30
CA ARG A 77 1.18 19.34 3.95
C ARG A 77 1.21 17.82 4.04
N THR A 78 0.11 17.21 4.40
CA THR A 78 -0.01 15.74 4.49
C THR A 78 0.23 15.12 3.11
N ILE A 79 -0.41 15.64 2.08
CA ILE A 79 -0.25 15.14 0.71
C ILE A 79 1.19 15.32 0.23
N ASP A 80 1.80 16.48 0.50
CA ASP A 80 3.19 16.73 0.09
C ASP A 80 4.15 15.75 0.75
N ASN A 81 3.95 15.48 2.05
CA ASN A 81 4.79 14.53 2.78
C ASN A 81 4.62 13.11 2.26
N LEU A 82 3.39 12.70 1.99
CA LEU A 82 3.11 11.39 1.41
C LEU A 82 3.68 11.28 0.00
N GLY A 83 3.58 12.34 -0.78
CA GLY A 83 4.15 12.37 -2.12
C GLY A 83 5.65 12.16 -2.12
N LYS A 84 6.35 12.78 -1.18
CA LYS A 84 7.80 12.59 -1.02
C LYS A 84 8.14 11.15 -0.65
N ARG A 85 7.37 10.56 0.26
CA ARG A 85 7.56 9.15 0.65
C ARG A 85 7.27 8.23 -0.52
N LEU A 86 6.21 8.50 -1.26
CA LEU A 86 5.83 7.69 -2.41
C LEU A 86 6.93 7.73 -3.48
N ARG A 87 7.49 8.89 -3.77
CA ARG A 87 8.60 9.01 -4.72
C ARG A 87 9.79 8.16 -4.28
N ARG A 88 10.15 8.20 -2.99
CA ARG A 88 11.26 7.40 -2.46
C ARG A 88 10.96 5.92 -2.55
N GLN A 89 9.73 5.51 -2.25
CA GLN A 89 9.34 4.10 -2.33
C GLN A 89 9.32 3.59 -3.77
N ILE A 90 8.89 4.41 -4.71
CA ILE A 90 8.94 4.03 -6.13
C ILE A 90 10.40 3.82 -6.56
N ALA A 91 11.30 4.74 -6.20
CA ALA A 91 12.71 4.61 -6.53
C ALA A 91 13.31 3.36 -5.87
N ALA A 92 12.96 3.10 -4.61
CA ALA A 92 13.44 1.91 -3.91
C ALA A 92 12.89 0.63 -4.55
N ALA A 93 11.63 0.63 -4.96
CA ALA A 93 11.01 -0.52 -5.62
C ALA A 93 11.66 -0.79 -6.98
N GLU A 94 11.97 0.26 -7.73
CA GLU A 94 12.67 0.12 -9.02
C GLU A 94 14.08 -0.44 -8.85
N ALA A 95 14.75 -0.07 -7.74
CA ALA A 95 16.10 -0.53 -7.46
C ALA A 95 16.13 -1.88 -6.74
N SER A 96 15.02 -2.34 -6.17
CA SER A 96 14.95 -3.56 -5.38
C SER A 96 14.90 -4.78 -6.29
N GLU A 97 15.94 -5.59 -6.24
CA GLU A 97 15.97 -6.86 -6.97
C GLU A 97 14.91 -7.83 -6.44
N ASP A 98 14.67 -7.82 -5.13
CA ASP A 98 13.70 -8.73 -4.52
C ASP A 98 12.29 -8.48 -5.04
N LEU A 99 11.85 -7.23 -4.99
CA LEU A 99 10.53 -6.87 -5.47
C LEU A 99 10.43 -6.99 -6.98
N GLN A 100 11.40 -6.45 -7.71
CA GLN A 100 11.42 -6.55 -9.16
C GLN A 100 11.58 -8.00 -9.63
N GLY A 101 12.40 -8.77 -8.93
CA GLY A 101 12.55 -10.19 -9.22
C GLY A 101 11.25 -10.96 -9.03
N PHE A 102 10.52 -10.65 -7.95
CA PHE A 102 9.22 -11.25 -7.69
C PHE A 102 8.22 -10.87 -8.79
N ILE A 103 8.15 -9.58 -9.13
CA ILE A 103 7.24 -9.09 -10.18
C ILE A 103 7.60 -9.72 -11.52
N ARG A 104 8.88 -9.73 -11.89
CA ARG A 104 9.32 -10.32 -13.17
C ARG A 104 8.98 -11.79 -13.24
N ARG A 105 9.22 -12.54 -12.17
CA ARG A 105 8.91 -13.98 -12.16
C ARG A 105 7.42 -14.21 -12.34
N THR A 106 6.60 -13.40 -11.65
CA THR A 106 5.15 -13.51 -11.75
C THR A 106 4.66 -13.18 -13.16
N PHE A 107 5.09 -12.04 -13.70
CA PHE A 107 4.64 -11.59 -15.02
C PHE A 107 5.30 -12.34 -16.16
N ARG A 108 6.58 -12.70 -16.02
CA ARG A 108 7.28 -13.45 -17.04
C ARG A 108 6.70 -14.85 -17.23
N GLY A 109 6.29 -15.48 -16.14
CA GLY A 109 5.59 -16.74 -16.22
C GLY A 109 4.33 -16.61 -17.05
N ASN A 110 3.56 -15.57 -16.81
CA ASN A 110 2.33 -15.29 -17.55
C ASN A 110 2.62 -14.95 -19.02
N ASP A 111 3.64 -14.11 -19.26
CA ASP A 111 4.04 -13.73 -20.62
C ASP A 111 4.55 -14.93 -21.41
N ALA A 112 5.34 -15.79 -20.77
CA ALA A 112 5.85 -16.99 -21.41
C ALA A 112 4.72 -17.93 -21.83
N GLU A 113 3.71 -18.08 -20.98
CA GLU A 113 2.52 -18.86 -21.30
C GLU A 113 1.71 -18.20 -22.41
N GLY A 114 1.65 -16.88 -22.39
CA GLY A 114 0.91 -16.12 -23.41
C GLY A 114 1.57 -16.10 -24.77
N THR A 115 2.89 -16.26 -24.82
CA THR A 115 3.65 -16.20 -26.07
C THR A 115 4.00 -17.58 -26.62
N ALA A 116 3.89 -18.57 -25.78
CA ALA A 116 4.15 -19.94 -26.22
C ALA A 116 3.00 -20.47 -27.06
#